data_2c4d6d63bbfa0eb5fb89b2080295dd2c
#
_entry.id   2c4d6d63bbfa0eb5fb89b2080295dd2c
#
_cell.length_a   1.000
_cell.length_b   1.000
_cell.length_c   1.000
_cell.angle_alpha   90.00
_cell.angle_beta   90.00
_cell.angle_gamma   90.00
#
_symmetry.space_group_name_H-M   'P 1'
#
loop_
_entity.id
_entity.type
_entity.pdbx_description
1 polymer ?
#
loop_
_entity_poly.entity_id
_entity_poly.type
_entity_poly.pdbx_seq_one_letter_code
_entity_poly.pdbx_strand_id
1 'polypeptide(L)'
;EKIGYPSFCWIARQLLHPILMNWLILPTYRILGKYLLVIFQWSGILSKAVDWKEKRGQKPSYFPKKMPNALALLALNQLRKLERFNKHRLKIVSIYKEKLDKNDFILPEIPENSEPVFLRFPVRHFQAHKIIKKCWQRNILIGDWYTTPIAPHDTKLDKMQYIIGSCPVAEKLARETFNLPTHINISQKDIDLLLKTLQSVVIELK
;
A
#
# COMPACT_ATOMS: atom_id res chain seq x y z
N GLU A 1 20.95 17.78 19.22
CA GLU A 1 21.70 16.80 18.41
C GLU A 1 21.67 17.22 16.94
N LYS A 2 22.83 17.44 16.29
CA LYS A 2 22.86 17.83 14.87
C LYS A 2 22.47 16.63 14.01
N ILE A 3 21.34 16.72 13.30
CA ILE A 3 20.90 15.70 12.34
C ILE A 3 21.87 15.67 11.17
N GLY A 4 22.52 14.51 10.93
CA GLY A 4 23.44 14.28 9.81
C GLY A 4 22.75 13.76 8.56
N TYR A 5 23.48 13.70 7.43
CA TYR A 5 23.02 13.06 6.21
C TYR A 5 23.12 11.51 6.31
N PRO A 6 22.30 10.75 5.56
CA PRO A 6 22.46 9.31 5.43
C PRO A 6 23.76 8.96 4.67
N SER A 7 24.20 7.70 4.78
CA SER A 7 25.38 7.22 4.03
C SER A 7 25.14 7.21 2.52
N PHE A 8 26.21 7.33 1.75
CA PHE A 8 26.14 7.25 0.28
C PHE A 8 25.49 5.94 -0.20
N CYS A 9 25.86 4.80 0.40
CA CYS A 9 25.27 3.50 0.06
C CYS A 9 23.75 3.46 0.28
N TRP A 10 23.27 4.09 1.35
CA TRP A 10 21.83 4.18 1.61
C TRP A 10 21.14 5.04 0.53
N ILE A 11 21.72 6.19 0.17
CA ILE A 11 21.18 7.08 -0.87
C ILE A 11 21.12 6.33 -2.22
N ALA A 12 22.21 5.65 -2.60
CA ALA A 12 22.29 4.89 -3.84
C ALA A 12 21.22 3.80 -3.92
N ARG A 13 20.95 3.08 -2.83
CA ARG A 13 19.85 2.10 -2.75
C ARG A 13 18.49 2.73 -2.96
N GLN A 14 18.23 3.92 -2.37
CA GLN A 14 16.96 4.62 -2.56
C GLN A 14 16.77 5.06 -4.03
N LEU A 15 17.82 5.53 -4.69
CA LEU A 15 17.78 5.92 -6.11
C LEU A 15 17.65 4.71 -7.05
N LEU A 16 18.25 3.58 -6.69
CA LEU A 16 18.16 2.34 -7.47
C LEU A 16 16.76 1.70 -7.40
N HIS A 17 16.03 1.91 -6.29
CA HIS A 17 14.72 1.31 -6.07
C HIS A 17 13.71 1.57 -7.21
N PRO A 18 13.40 2.80 -7.62
CA PRO A 18 12.46 3.05 -8.71
C PRO A 18 12.93 2.50 -10.06
N ILE A 19 14.23 2.45 -10.30
CA ILE A 19 14.81 1.89 -11.53
C ILE A 19 14.53 0.39 -11.58
N LEU A 20 14.94 -0.37 -10.57
CA LEU A 20 14.73 -1.82 -10.50
C LEU A 20 13.24 -2.18 -10.51
N MET A 21 12.40 -1.42 -9.80
CA MET A 21 10.97 -1.66 -9.80
C MET A 21 10.36 -1.48 -11.19
N ASN A 22 10.63 -0.36 -11.88
CA ASN A 22 9.96 -0.04 -13.14
C ASN A 22 10.52 -0.81 -14.35
N TRP A 23 11.82 -1.12 -14.37
CA TRP A 23 12.47 -1.71 -15.55
C TRP A 23 12.63 -3.23 -15.46
N LEU A 24 12.66 -3.78 -14.26
CA LEU A 24 12.90 -5.21 -14.06
C LEU A 24 11.75 -5.91 -13.35
N ILE A 25 11.37 -5.45 -12.15
CA ILE A 25 10.45 -6.19 -11.28
C ILE A 25 9.01 -6.14 -11.81
N LEU A 26 8.47 -4.94 -12.06
CA LEU A 26 7.08 -4.79 -12.50
C LEU A 26 6.80 -5.42 -13.88
N PRO A 27 7.66 -5.23 -14.92
CA PRO A 27 7.41 -5.86 -16.21
C PRO A 27 7.43 -7.39 -16.17
N THR A 28 8.25 -7.97 -15.28
CA THR A 28 8.40 -9.43 -15.14
C THR A 28 7.62 -10.01 -13.96
N TYR A 29 6.78 -9.22 -13.29
CA TYR A 29 6.16 -9.57 -12.00
C TYR A 29 5.39 -10.88 -12.02
N ARG A 30 4.68 -11.17 -13.11
CA ARG A 30 3.88 -12.39 -13.24
C ARG A 30 4.72 -13.68 -13.37
N ILE A 31 5.99 -13.58 -13.78
CA ILE A 31 6.89 -14.70 -14.03
C ILE A 31 7.98 -14.76 -12.95
N LEU A 32 8.92 -13.84 -13.00
CA LEU A 32 10.11 -13.82 -12.14
C LEU A 32 10.15 -12.63 -11.17
N GLY A 33 9.50 -11.52 -11.50
CA GLY A 33 9.64 -10.25 -10.77
C GLY A 33 9.28 -10.34 -9.29
N LYS A 34 8.27 -11.14 -8.92
CA LYS A 34 7.91 -11.36 -7.51
C LYS A 34 9.03 -12.06 -6.72
N TYR A 35 9.74 -13.01 -7.32
CA TYR A 35 10.86 -13.69 -6.69
C TYR A 35 12.09 -12.77 -6.61
N LEU A 36 12.37 -12.02 -7.68
CA LEU A 36 13.42 -11.01 -7.69
C LEU A 36 13.20 -9.93 -6.62
N LEU A 37 11.95 -9.48 -6.44
CA LEU A 37 11.60 -8.53 -5.38
C LEU A 37 11.97 -9.07 -4.00
N VAL A 38 11.62 -10.33 -3.71
CA VAL A 38 11.92 -10.98 -2.42
C VAL A 38 13.44 -11.11 -2.24
N ILE A 39 14.16 -11.59 -3.26
CA ILE A 39 15.63 -11.74 -3.22
C ILE A 39 16.31 -10.38 -3.00
N PHE A 40 15.93 -9.34 -3.74
CA PHE A 40 16.50 -8.00 -3.61
C PHE A 40 16.17 -7.33 -2.26
N GLN A 41 15.01 -7.61 -1.68
CA GLN A 41 14.69 -7.16 -0.33
C GLN A 41 15.44 -7.94 0.74
N TRP A 42 15.63 -9.24 0.55
CA TRP A 42 16.39 -10.08 1.48
C TRP A 42 17.90 -9.75 1.46
N SER A 43 18.48 -9.54 0.28
CA SER A 43 19.88 -9.12 0.11
C SER A 43 20.14 -7.66 0.53
N GLY A 44 19.09 -6.88 0.81
CA GLY A 44 19.19 -5.45 1.15
C GLY A 44 19.51 -4.53 -0.03
N ILE A 45 19.42 -5.02 -1.28
CA ILE A 45 19.54 -4.19 -2.50
C ILE A 45 18.35 -3.23 -2.58
N LEU A 46 17.13 -3.73 -2.29
CA LEU A 46 15.93 -2.92 -2.17
C LEU A 46 15.54 -2.73 -0.70
N SER A 47 15.20 -1.50 -0.34
CA SER A 47 14.66 -1.20 0.98
C SER A 47 13.22 -1.69 1.10
N LYS A 48 12.84 -2.15 2.28
CA LYS A 48 11.45 -2.40 2.64
C LYS A 48 10.77 -1.08 3.02
N ALA A 49 9.47 -1.00 2.82
CA ALA A 49 8.69 0.19 3.16
C ALA A 49 8.71 0.51 4.67
N VAL A 50 8.77 -0.54 5.51
CA VAL A 50 8.89 -0.42 6.97
C VAL A 50 10.05 -1.31 7.43
N ASP A 51 10.97 -0.73 8.20
CA ASP A 51 12.12 -1.46 8.75
C ASP A 51 11.67 -2.49 9.80
N TRP A 52 12.46 -3.59 9.93
CA TRP A 52 12.17 -4.62 10.92
C TRP A 52 12.24 -4.10 12.37
N LYS A 53 13.06 -3.06 12.62
CA LYS A 53 13.17 -2.39 13.93
C LYS A 53 11.89 -1.60 14.23
N GLU A 54 11.37 -0.85 13.23
CA GLU A 54 10.11 -0.10 13.37
C GLU A 54 8.95 -1.02 13.74
N LYS A 55 8.87 -2.21 13.12
CA LYS A 55 7.86 -3.23 13.46
C LYS A 55 7.96 -3.77 14.91
N ARG A 56 9.00 -3.42 15.63
CA ARG A 56 9.27 -3.79 17.02
C ARG A 56 9.36 -2.57 17.96
N GLY A 57 8.88 -1.40 17.54
CA GLY A 57 8.94 -0.18 18.33
C GLY A 57 10.34 0.37 18.52
N GLN A 58 11.28 -0.02 17.67
CA GLN A 58 12.67 0.43 17.74
C GLN A 58 13.00 1.42 16.63
N LYS A 59 13.85 2.39 16.93
CA LYS A 59 14.33 3.39 15.98
C LYS A 59 15.32 2.78 14.99
N PRO A 60 15.08 2.88 13.67
CA PRO A 60 16.06 2.45 12.68
C PRO A 60 17.26 3.39 12.62
N SER A 61 18.42 2.88 12.20
CA SER A 61 19.70 3.65 12.19
C SER A 61 19.72 4.82 11.19
N TYR A 62 18.86 4.78 10.19
CA TYR A 62 18.74 5.84 9.18
C TYR A 62 17.78 6.97 9.58
N PHE A 63 17.17 6.94 10.74
CA PHE A 63 16.23 7.96 11.22
C PHE A 63 16.66 8.54 12.57
N PRO A 64 16.59 9.86 12.79
CA PRO A 64 16.36 10.89 11.78
C PRO A 64 17.61 11.20 10.96
N LYS A 65 17.42 11.55 9.69
CA LYS A 65 18.48 12.00 8.78
C LYS A 65 18.01 13.16 7.92
N LYS A 66 18.94 14.04 7.51
CA LYS A 66 18.64 15.10 6.56
C LYS A 66 18.31 14.50 5.19
N MET A 67 17.40 15.15 4.45
CA MET A 67 17.11 14.77 3.08
C MET A 67 18.29 15.12 2.16
N PRO A 68 18.93 14.16 1.47
CA PRO A 68 20.00 14.45 0.53
C PRO A 68 19.46 15.05 -0.77
N ASN A 69 20.27 15.92 -1.42
CA ASN A 69 19.86 16.67 -2.62
C ASN A 69 19.35 15.75 -3.75
N ALA A 70 19.94 14.58 -3.96
CA ALA A 70 19.51 13.63 -4.98
C ALA A 70 18.06 13.15 -4.74
N LEU A 71 17.69 12.84 -3.49
CA LEU A 71 16.32 12.46 -3.14
C LEU A 71 15.37 13.67 -3.16
N ALA A 72 15.84 14.86 -2.81
CA ALA A 72 15.06 16.10 -2.91
C ALA A 72 14.68 16.40 -4.37
N LEU A 73 15.61 16.25 -5.32
CA LEU A 73 15.35 16.40 -6.76
C LEU A 73 14.32 15.36 -7.26
N LEU A 74 14.43 14.12 -6.82
CA LEU A 74 13.47 13.07 -7.17
C LEU A 74 12.08 13.39 -6.61
N ALA A 75 12.00 13.84 -5.35
CA ALA A 75 10.75 14.25 -4.71
C ALA A 75 10.13 15.47 -5.44
N LEU A 76 10.92 16.47 -5.81
CA LEU A 76 10.46 17.63 -6.58
C LEU A 76 9.89 17.23 -7.93
N ASN A 77 10.54 16.28 -8.63
CA ASN A 77 10.02 15.74 -9.89
C ASN A 77 8.66 15.05 -9.70
N GLN A 78 8.45 14.32 -8.61
CA GLN A 78 7.15 13.70 -8.30
C GLN A 78 6.10 14.75 -7.90
N LEU A 79 6.49 15.76 -7.12
CA LEU A 79 5.60 16.85 -6.71
C LEU A 79 5.01 17.59 -7.92
N ARG A 80 5.83 17.87 -8.96
CA ARG A 80 5.36 18.49 -10.22
C ARG A 80 4.30 17.66 -10.96
N LYS A 81 4.21 16.36 -10.69
CA LYS A 81 3.23 15.44 -11.30
C LYS A 81 2.00 15.20 -10.41
N LEU A 82 1.99 15.76 -9.20
CA LEU A 82 1.00 15.43 -8.16
C LEU A 82 -0.44 15.68 -8.63
N GLU A 83 -0.70 16.81 -9.27
CA GLU A 83 -2.05 17.15 -9.75
C GLU A 83 -2.56 16.13 -10.77
N ARG A 84 -1.74 15.73 -11.74
CA ARG A 84 -2.08 14.69 -12.71
C ARG A 84 -2.38 13.35 -12.03
N PHE A 85 -1.59 12.99 -11.02
CA PHE A 85 -1.79 11.75 -10.27
C PHE A 85 -3.06 11.80 -9.42
N ASN A 86 -3.36 12.94 -8.82
CA ASN A 86 -4.57 13.14 -8.03
C ASN A 86 -5.82 13.10 -8.91
N LYS A 87 -5.82 13.76 -10.07
CA LYS A 87 -6.92 13.66 -11.05
C LYS A 87 -7.19 12.21 -11.47
N HIS A 88 -6.13 11.43 -11.72
CA HIS A 88 -6.27 10.01 -12.04
C HIS A 88 -6.88 9.21 -10.89
N ARG A 89 -6.42 9.42 -9.64
CA ARG A 89 -6.98 8.75 -8.45
C ARG A 89 -8.45 9.06 -8.26
N LEU A 90 -8.84 10.33 -8.38
CA LEU A 90 -10.25 10.74 -8.26
C LEU A 90 -11.12 10.04 -9.32
N LYS A 91 -10.65 9.97 -10.59
CA LYS A 91 -11.34 9.24 -11.65
C LYS A 91 -11.51 7.74 -11.31
N ILE A 92 -10.47 7.08 -10.81
CA ILE A 92 -10.57 5.66 -10.43
C ILE A 92 -11.54 5.48 -9.27
N VAL A 93 -11.47 6.33 -8.26
CA VAL A 93 -12.36 6.28 -7.09
C VAL A 93 -13.83 6.48 -7.50
N SER A 94 -14.12 7.36 -8.46
CA SER A 94 -15.50 7.52 -8.96
C SER A 94 -16.03 6.22 -9.59
N ILE A 95 -15.19 5.53 -10.37
CA ILE A 95 -15.56 4.23 -10.96
C ILE A 95 -15.81 3.17 -9.88
N TYR A 96 -14.96 3.11 -8.85
CA TYR A 96 -15.19 2.18 -7.72
C TYR A 96 -16.50 2.47 -6.99
N LYS A 97 -16.79 3.75 -6.71
CA LYS A 97 -18.04 4.15 -6.05
C LYS A 97 -19.30 3.82 -6.86
N GLU A 98 -19.21 3.90 -8.18
CA GLU A 98 -20.30 3.60 -9.10
C GLU A 98 -20.53 2.09 -9.24
N LYS A 99 -19.44 1.31 -9.41
CA LYS A 99 -19.51 -0.10 -9.81
C LYS A 99 -19.49 -1.09 -8.66
N LEU A 100 -19.07 -0.70 -7.44
CA LEU A 100 -19.10 -1.60 -6.29
C LEU A 100 -20.51 -1.72 -5.75
N ASP A 101 -20.99 -2.96 -5.58
CA ASP A 101 -22.28 -3.24 -4.98
C ASP A 101 -22.27 -2.85 -3.49
N LYS A 102 -23.12 -1.90 -3.13
CA LYS A 102 -23.25 -1.39 -1.76
C LYS A 102 -23.93 -2.40 -0.81
N ASN A 103 -24.54 -3.45 -1.32
CA ASN A 103 -25.07 -4.52 -0.49
C ASN A 103 -23.96 -5.45 0.03
N ASP A 104 -22.89 -5.60 -0.76
CA ASP A 104 -21.77 -6.44 -0.41
C ASP A 104 -20.63 -5.65 0.26
N PHE A 105 -20.48 -4.37 -0.08
CA PHE A 105 -19.33 -3.56 0.36
C PHE A 105 -19.75 -2.27 1.06
N ILE A 106 -19.08 -1.96 2.17
CA ILE A 106 -19.21 -0.68 2.84
C ILE A 106 -18.08 0.23 2.33
N LEU A 107 -18.49 1.34 1.71
CA LEU A 107 -17.58 2.34 1.17
C LEU A 107 -17.33 3.45 2.20
N PRO A 108 -16.20 4.19 2.10
CA PRO A 108 -15.93 5.31 3.00
C PRO A 108 -16.95 6.44 2.79
N GLU A 109 -17.48 6.94 3.89
CA GLU A 109 -18.26 8.17 3.91
C GLU A 109 -17.31 9.37 3.76
N ILE A 110 -17.67 10.31 2.90
CA ILE A 110 -16.89 11.51 2.65
C ILE A 110 -17.70 12.69 3.22
N PRO A 111 -17.12 13.43 4.18
CA PRO A 111 -17.75 14.65 4.67
C PRO A 111 -18.00 15.66 3.53
N GLU A 112 -19.14 16.38 3.56
CA GLU A 112 -19.56 17.30 2.50
C GLU A 112 -18.51 18.37 2.15
N ASN A 113 -17.75 18.81 3.14
CA ASN A 113 -16.73 19.86 2.98
C ASN A 113 -15.31 19.30 2.71
N SER A 114 -15.19 18.08 2.16
CA SER A 114 -13.89 17.46 1.92
C SER A 114 -13.82 16.80 0.54
N GLU A 115 -12.65 16.93 -0.11
CA GLU A 115 -12.30 16.24 -1.35
C GLU A 115 -11.10 15.31 -1.12
N PRO A 116 -11.29 14.13 -0.51
CA PRO A 116 -10.19 13.24 -0.20
C PRO A 116 -9.61 12.60 -1.46
N VAL A 117 -8.31 12.76 -1.65
CA VAL A 117 -7.56 12.04 -2.66
C VAL A 117 -7.04 10.74 -2.05
N PHE A 118 -7.70 9.64 -2.34
CA PHE A 118 -7.34 8.34 -1.80
C PHE A 118 -6.05 7.81 -2.44
N LEU A 119 -4.98 7.71 -1.67
CA LEU A 119 -3.75 7.03 -2.09
C LEU A 119 -4.01 5.53 -2.35
N ARG A 120 -4.96 4.96 -1.60
CA ARG A 120 -5.56 3.64 -1.76
C ARG A 120 -7.03 3.79 -1.38
N PHE A 121 -7.94 3.16 -2.10
CA PHE A 121 -9.37 3.26 -1.78
C PHE A 121 -9.76 2.17 -0.78
N PRO A 122 -10.09 2.53 0.47
CA PRO A 122 -10.48 1.55 1.48
C PRO A 122 -11.89 1.05 1.22
N VAL A 123 -12.07 -0.26 1.32
CA VAL A 123 -13.37 -0.93 1.21
C VAL A 123 -13.51 -1.87 2.38
N ARG A 124 -14.71 -1.98 2.95
CA ARG A 124 -14.98 -2.87 4.08
C ARG A 124 -15.90 -4.01 3.66
N HIS A 125 -15.58 -5.19 4.18
CA HIS A 125 -16.39 -6.40 4.08
C HIS A 125 -16.05 -7.32 5.26
N PHE A 126 -17.04 -7.99 5.86
CA PHE A 126 -16.82 -8.85 7.05
C PHE A 126 -15.84 -10.00 6.82
N GLN A 127 -15.60 -10.43 5.56
CA GLN A 127 -14.59 -11.42 5.19
C GLN A 127 -13.39 -10.82 4.45
N ALA A 128 -12.99 -9.57 4.76
CA ALA A 128 -11.94 -8.85 4.02
C ALA A 128 -10.64 -9.66 3.85
N HIS A 129 -10.16 -10.32 4.91
CA HIS A 129 -8.94 -11.13 4.84
C HIS A 129 -9.07 -12.36 3.91
N LYS A 130 -10.24 -12.97 3.82
CA LYS A 130 -10.49 -14.07 2.86
C LYS A 130 -10.51 -13.53 1.42
N ILE A 131 -11.14 -12.37 1.22
CA ILE A 131 -11.17 -11.69 -0.09
C ILE A 131 -9.75 -11.36 -0.55
N ILE A 132 -8.92 -10.76 0.32
CA ILE A 132 -7.51 -10.47 0.01
C ILE A 132 -6.80 -11.75 -0.46
N LYS A 133 -6.87 -12.82 0.33
CA LYS A 133 -6.20 -14.09 0.02
C LYS A 133 -6.66 -14.67 -1.32
N LYS A 134 -7.97 -14.72 -1.58
CA LYS A 134 -8.52 -15.24 -2.83
C LYS A 134 -8.16 -14.39 -4.05
N CYS A 135 -8.17 -13.06 -3.91
CA CYS A 135 -7.72 -12.16 -4.98
C CYS A 135 -6.24 -12.38 -5.31
N TRP A 136 -5.37 -12.49 -4.29
CA TRP A 136 -3.95 -12.75 -4.51
C TRP A 136 -3.69 -14.10 -5.18
N GLN A 137 -4.44 -15.15 -4.85
CA GLN A 137 -4.38 -16.45 -5.52
C GLN A 137 -4.73 -16.35 -7.02
N ARG A 138 -5.55 -15.37 -7.40
CA ARG A 138 -5.92 -15.05 -8.78
C ARG A 138 -5.01 -13.99 -9.44
N ASN A 139 -3.87 -13.68 -8.83
CA ASN A 139 -2.92 -12.66 -9.26
C ASN A 139 -3.52 -11.24 -9.33
N ILE A 140 -4.58 -10.96 -8.57
CA ILE A 140 -5.15 -9.62 -8.41
C ILE A 140 -4.64 -9.04 -7.09
N LEU A 141 -3.73 -8.06 -7.18
CA LEU A 141 -3.11 -7.43 -6.01
C LEU A 141 -4.01 -6.33 -5.45
N ILE A 142 -4.83 -6.67 -4.47
CA ILE A 142 -5.48 -5.69 -3.59
C ILE A 142 -4.65 -5.52 -2.32
N GLY A 143 -4.76 -4.33 -1.70
CA GLY A 143 -3.91 -3.98 -0.57
C GLY A 143 -4.42 -4.55 0.76
N ASP A 144 -3.47 -5.00 1.58
CA ASP A 144 -3.66 -5.48 2.96
C ASP A 144 -3.22 -4.45 4.00
N TRP A 145 -2.99 -3.20 3.59
CA TRP A 145 -2.58 -2.13 4.49
C TRP A 145 -3.75 -1.77 5.42
N TYR A 146 -3.48 -1.68 6.72
CA TYR A 146 -4.47 -1.50 7.80
C TYR A 146 -5.35 -2.73 8.09
N THR A 147 -4.83 -3.94 7.87
CA THR A 147 -5.47 -5.20 8.29
C THR A 147 -5.12 -5.60 9.74
N THR A 148 -4.42 -4.72 10.44
CA THR A 148 -4.12 -4.78 11.87
C THR A 148 -4.20 -3.37 12.46
N PRO A 149 -4.44 -3.23 13.80
CA PRO A 149 -4.51 -1.93 14.45
C PRO A 149 -3.25 -1.07 14.25
N ILE A 150 -2.08 -1.72 14.17
CA ILE A 150 -0.80 -1.08 13.85
C ILE A 150 -0.22 -1.78 12.61
N ALA A 151 -0.21 -1.08 11.48
CA ALA A 151 0.32 -1.58 10.22
C ALA A 151 1.87 -1.55 10.18
N PRO A 152 2.49 -2.43 9.39
CA PRO A 152 1.94 -3.51 8.58
C PRO A 152 1.53 -4.75 9.41
N HIS A 153 0.86 -5.71 8.77
CA HIS A 153 0.27 -6.90 9.43
C HIS A 153 1.26 -7.76 10.24
N ASP A 154 2.56 -7.70 9.94
CA ASP A 154 3.63 -8.43 10.63
C ASP A 154 4.29 -7.62 11.76
N THR A 155 3.69 -6.48 12.14
CA THR A 155 4.12 -5.68 13.30
C THR A 155 3.90 -6.45 14.61
N LYS A 156 4.88 -6.38 15.49
CA LYS A 156 4.84 -7.03 16.80
C LYS A 156 4.11 -6.14 17.80
N LEU A 157 2.80 -6.36 17.96
CA LEU A 157 1.93 -5.53 18.79
C LEU A 157 2.39 -5.47 20.26
N ASP A 158 2.89 -6.56 20.78
CA ASP A 158 3.47 -6.65 22.11
C ASP A 158 4.68 -5.72 22.29
N LYS A 159 5.56 -5.63 21.27
CA LYS A 159 6.72 -4.73 21.27
C LYS A 159 6.34 -3.26 21.06
N MET A 160 5.17 -3.01 20.49
CA MET A 160 4.59 -1.66 20.35
C MET A 160 3.78 -1.23 21.59
N GLN A 161 3.80 -2.03 22.66
CA GLN A 161 3.02 -1.80 23.89
C GLN A 161 1.50 -1.68 23.62
N TYR A 162 1.03 -2.32 22.55
CA TYR A 162 -0.38 -2.33 22.22
C TYR A 162 -1.09 -3.47 22.96
N ILE A 163 -2.12 -3.12 23.71
CA ILE A 163 -2.96 -4.08 24.42
C ILE A 163 -4.17 -4.42 23.54
N ILE A 164 -4.32 -5.68 23.16
CA ILE A 164 -5.48 -6.15 22.40
C ILE A 164 -6.76 -5.86 23.19
N GLY A 165 -7.76 -5.31 22.53
CA GLY A 165 -9.02 -4.87 23.14
C GLY A 165 -9.02 -3.39 23.58
N SER A 166 -7.86 -2.69 23.59
CA SER A 166 -7.79 -1.27 23.98
C SER A 166 -8.42 -0.33 22.96
N CYS A 167 -8.48 -0.72 21.67
CA CYS A 167 -9.06 0.06 20.58
C CYS A 167 -10.05 -0.78 19.76
N PRO A 168 -11.22 -1.15 20.32
CA PRO A 168 -12.13 -2.11 19.67
C PRO A 168 -12.63 -1.70 18.31
N VAL A 169 -12.83 -0.40 18.07
CA VAL A 169 -13.23 0.14 16.75
C VAL A 169 -12.12 -0.06 15.73
N ALA A 170 -10.88 0.29 16.06
CA ALA A 170 -9.73 0.11 15.16
C ALA A 170 -9.51 -1.39 14.86
N GLU A 171 -9.64 -2.25 15.84
CA GLU A 171 -9.51 -3.69 15.68
C GLU A 171 -10.62 -4.28 14.78
N LYS A 172 -11.87 -3.79 14.92
CA LYS A 172 -12.97 -4.18 14.05
C LYS A 172 -12.68 -3.73 12.60
N LEU A 173 -12.33 -2.46 12.40
CA LEU A 173 -12.03 -1.92 11.08
C LEU A 173 -10.86 -2.65 10.42
N ALA A 174 -9.83 -3.00 11.18
CA ALA A 174 -8.70 -3.78 10.69
C ALA A 174 -9.10 -5.17 10.16
N ARG A 175 -10.05 -5.83 10.80
CA ARG A 175 -10.56 -7.13 10.33
C ARG A 175 -11.42 -7.04 9.07
N GLU A 176 -12.08 -5.89 8.86
CA GLU A 176 -13.07 -5.69 7.81
C GLU A 176 -12.52 -4.93 6.59
N THR A 177 -11.31 -4.34 6.65
CA THR A 177 -10.82 -3.44 5.61
C THR A 177 -9.82 -4.12 4.68
N PHE A 178 -9.96 -3.81 3.39
CA PHE A 178 -8.95 -4.01 2.36
C PHE A 178 -8.90 -2.79 1.45
N ASN A 179 -7.85 -2.69 0.61
CA ASN A 179 -7.65 -1.48 -0.19
C ASN A 179 -7.59 -1.79 -1.68
N LEU A 180 -8.30 -1.01 -2.47
CA LEU A 180 -8.22 -1.05 -3.92
C LEU A 180 -7.15 -0.08 -4.44
N PRO A 181 -6.40 -0.47 -5.49
CA PRO A 181 -5.33 0.34 -6.05
C PRO A 181 -5.88 1.55 -6.79
N THR A 182 -5.21 2.71 -6.63
CA THR A 182 -5.57 3.98 -7.29
C THR A 182 -4.38 4.63 -8.00
N HIS A 183 -3.24 3.92 -8.11
CA HIS A 183 -2.02 4.48 -8.65
C HIS A 183 -2.10 4.69 -10.17
N ILE A 184 -1.24 5.58 -10.68
CA ILE A 184 -1.26 6.07 -12.08
C ILE A 184 -1.16 4.96 -13.14
N ASN A 185 -0.61 3.80 -12.80
CA ASN A 185 -0.45 2.68 -13.74
C ASN A 185 -1.67 1.75 -13.81
N ILE A 186 -2.75 2.01 -13.06
CA ILE A 186 -4.00 1.25 -13.16
C ILE A 186 -4.78 1.74 -14.36
N SER A 187 -5.03 0.85 -15.31
CA SER A 187 -5.85 1.10 -16.48
C SER A 187 -7.33 0.75 -16.23
N GLN A 188 -8.21 1.18 -17.14
CA GLN A 188 -9.62 0.78 -17.11
C GLN A 188 -9.78 -0.75 -17.17
N LYS A 189 -8.99 -1.43 -17.99
CA LYS A 189 -9.00 -2.90 -18.09
C LYS A 189 -8.64 -3.58 -16.78
N ASP A 190 -7.67 -3.01 -16.04
CA ASP A 190 -7.29 -3.55 -14.73
C ASP A 190 -8.42 -3.38 -13.71
N ILE A 191 -9.13 -2.24 -13.75
CA ILE A 191 -10.29 -1.99 -12.89
C ILE A 191 -11.41 -2.98 -13.20
N ASP A 192 -11.75 -3.17 -14.47
CA ASP A 192 -12.83 -4.08 -14.87
C ASP A 192 -12.51 -5.54 -14.47
N LEU A 193 -11.25 -5.98 -14.66
CA LEU A 193 -10.78 -7.28 -14.21
C LEU A 193 -10.85 -7.43 -12.69
N LEU A 194 -10.41 -6.40 -11.96
CA LEU A 194 -10.44 -6.38 -10.50
C LEU A 194 -11.87 -6.48 -9.97
N LEU A 195 -12.79 -5.67 -10.49
CA LEU A 195 -14.20 -5.67 -10.07
C LEU A 195 -14.88 -7.00 -10.36
N LYS A 196 -14.67 -7.57 -11.55
CA LYS A 196 -15.16 -8.90 -11.93
C LYS A 196 -14.65 -9.98 -10.97
N THR A 197 -13.36 -9.92 -10.63
CA THR A 197 -12.75 -10.88 -9.69
C THR A 197 -13.31 -10.71 -8.28
N LEU A 198 -13.49 -9.49 -7.80
CA LEU A 198 -14.10 -9.22 -6.49
C LEU A 198 -15.51 -9.79 -6.41
N GLN A 199 -16.36 -9.55 -7.40
CA GLN A 199 -17.71 -10.10 -7.45
C GLN A 199 -17.70 -11.63 -7.39
N SER A 200 -16.88 -12.29 -8.22
CA SER A 200 -16.74 -13.75 -8.22
C SER A 200 -16.30 -14.27 -6.84
N VAL A 201 -15.32 -13.61 -6.21
CA VAL A 201 -14.83 -13.99 -4.88
C VAL A 201 -15.89 -13.84 -3.81
N VAL A 202 -16.70 -12.78 -3.84
CA VAL A 202 -17.77 -12.57 -2.87
C VAL A 202 -18.88 -13.62 -3.02
N ILE A 203 -19.26 -13.94 -4.25
CA ILE A 203 -20.25 -15.00 -4.52
C ILE A 203 -19.77 -16.36 -3.97
N GLU A 204 -18.49 -16.69 -4.12
CA GLU A 204 -17.92 -17.94 -3.57
C GLU A 204 -17.83 -17.96 -2.04
N LEU A 205 -17.91 -16.81 -1.39
CA LEU A 205 -17.82 -16.69 0.06
C LEU A 205 -19.19 -16.60 0.74
N LYS A 206 -20.26 -16.41 -0.03
CA LYS A 206 -21.67 -16.51 0.41
C LYS A 206 -22.08 -17.95 0.55
#